data_f007c94837645dca214ad7fbb0263bcd
#
_entry.id   f007c94837645dca214ad7fbb0263bcd
#
_cell.length_a   1.000
_cell.length_b   1.000
_cell.length_c   1.000
_cell.angle_alpha   90.00
_cell.angle_beta   90.00
_cell.angle_gamma   90.00
#
_symmetry.space_group_name_H-M   'P 1'
#
loop_
_entity.id
_entity.type
_entity.pdbx_description
1 polymer ?
#
loop_
_entity_poly.entity_id
_entity_poly.type
_entity_poly.pdbx_seq_one_letter_code
_entity_poly.pdbx_strand_id
1 'polypeptide(L)'
;MAIETRNTTQLTRRGLLKSAAAVLGVPAVVPCSVFGAAAPSEKITLGFIGMGGRGGALLTNFMGLTDAQVVAVCDVKRPERERAQQRVDEHYGKKVCSACNDFRELCARQDVDAVVVASTDHWHVLHALQAVRAGKDVYCEKPLGVSVEQGRVLREQVNRYGRVFQFGTQERSSRNTRFACEMVRSGRVGKIHTIKVGTRYSIASQNYPPMPVPDWLDYDLWLGPAPWAPYTANRVLNSHWFHVSDYALGFIAGCGIHTIDVATWGNGTDLTGPIEVEGTGVFPRDGLCDCATSWEVNLRFANGVTMNFTDGEKNPLGVKFEGADGWVFVKEEHLGGNVDAQPKELLQKEIGPDEVHLPVSNHHQQNFLDCVKSRSKPVAPVEVAVRSDTLCQLSDIAMRLGHRVRWDPGNERFVNDDQANRMLSRPMRNPWRL
;
A
#
# COMPACT_ATOMS: atom_id res chain seq x y z
N MET A 1 -64.02 15.05 64.13
CA MET A 1 -62.80 15.79 63.74
C MET A 1 -61.68 14.75 63.66
N ALA A 2 -61.45 14.18 62.49
CA ALA A 2 -60.49 13.10 62.29
C ALA A 2 -59.29 13.66 61.46
N ILE A 3 -58.08 13.47 61.96
CA ILE A 3 -56.86 13.94 61.41
C ILE A 3 -56.34 12.82 60.50
N GLU A 4 -56.28 13.07 59.17
CA GLU A 4 -55.62 12.20 58.21
C GLU A 4 -54.10 12.31 58.35
N THR A 5 -53.45 11.21 58.64
CA THR A 5 -51.97 11.08 58.61
C THR A 5 -51.51 10.72 57.19
N ARG A 6 -50.74 11.60 56.54
CA ARG A 6 -50.06 11.35 55.29
C ARG A 6 -48.87 10.40 55.52
N ASN A 7 -48.96 9.22 54.90
CA ASN A 7 -47.82 8.30 54.83
C ASN A 7 -46.84 8.77 53.76
N THR A 8 -45.66 9.27 54.17
CA THR A 8 -44.52 9.53 53.31
C THR A 8 -43.68 8.25 53.16
N THR A 9 -43.80 7.55 52.05
CA THR A 9 -42.94 6.42 51.70
C THR A 9 -41.53 6.94 51.41
N GLN A 10 -40.60 6.72 52.33
CA GLN A 10 -39.16 6.98 52.10
C GLN A 10 -38.61 5.95 51.10
N LEU A 11 -38.14 6.44 49.96
CA LEU A 11 -37.37 5.66 48.96
C LEU A 11 -36.02 5.26 49.53
N THR A 12 -35.83 3.98 49.83
CA THR A 12 -34.52 3.47 50.29
C THR A 12 -33.56 3.29 49.13
N ARG A 13 -32.25 3.49 49.36
CA ARG A 13 -31.19 3.29 48.38
C ARG A 13 -31.29 1.90 47.67
N ARG A 14 -31.80 0.90 48.37
CA ARG A 14 -31.99 -0.47 47.84
C ARG A 14 -33.19 -0.56 46.87
N GLY A 15 -34.19 0.27 47.00
CA GLY A 15 -35.35 0.40 46.08
C GLY A 15 -34.91 1.07 44.78
N LEU A 16 -34.07 2.11 44.87
CA LEU A 16 -33.57 2.85 43.73
C LEU A 16 -32.65 1.95 42.84
N LEU A 17 -31.81 1.12 43.46
CA LEU A 17 -30.90 0.20 42.75
C LEU A 17 -31.65 -0.97 42.10
N LYS A 18 -32.77 -1.43 42.65
CA LYS A 18 -33.61 -2.45 42.03
C LYS A 18 -34.40 -1.93 40.83
N SER A 19 -34.79 -0.65 40.84
CA SER A 19 -35.45 0.00 39.71
C SER A 19 -34.47 0.31 38.57
N ALA A 20 -33.18 0.60 38.87
CA ALA A 20 -32.14 0.83 37.89
C ALA A 20 -31.70 -0.49 37.19
N ALA A 21 -31.73 -1.64 37.90
CA ALA A 21 -31.35 -2.94 37.32
C ALA A 21 -32.44 -3.52 36.37
N ALA A 22 -33.66 -3.06 36.44
CA ALA A 22 -34.75 -3.51 35.54
C ALA A 22 -34.74 -2.79 34.18
N VAL A 23 -33.96 -1.71 34.02
CA VAL A 23 -33.89 -0.94 32.76
C VAL A 23 -32.72 -1.41 31.85
N LEU A 24 -31.84 -2.26 32.36
CA LEU A 24 -30.65 -2.74 31.63
C LEU A 24 -30.89 -3.99 30.76
N GLY A 25 -32.12 -4.47 30.66
CA GLY A 25 -32.45 -5.73 29.95
C GLY A 25 -33.15 -5.58 28.60
N VAL A 26 -33.46 -4.38 28.13
CA VAL A 26 -34.08 -4.18 26.81
C VAL A 26 -33.08 -3.47 25.94
N PRO A 27 -32.68 -4.03 24.76
CA PRO A 27 -31.91 -3.27 23.81
C PRO A 27 -32.69 -2.02 23.44
N ALA A 28 -32.26 -0.85 23.90
CA ALA A 28 -32.82 0.42 23.49
C ALA A 28 -32.49 0.60 22.01
N VAL A 29 -33.43 0.27 21.13
CA VAL A 29 -33.41 0.70 19.75
C VAL A 29 -33.60 2.21 19.77
N VAL A 30 -32.52 2.95 19.85
CA VAL A 30 -32.55 4.40 19.71
C VAL A 30 -32.82 4.71 18.25
N PRO A 31 -33.96 5.34 17.90
CA PRO A 31 -34.19 5.73 16.52
C PRO A 31 -33.05 6.63 16.04
N CYS A 32 -32.56 6.40 14.84
CA CYS A 32 -31.46 7.20 14.24
C CYS A 32 -31.74 8.72 14.21
N SER A 33 -32.98 9.14 14.31
CA SER A 33 -33.42 10.55 14.46
C SER A 33 -32.94 11.23 15.77
N VAL A 34 -32.49 10.49 16.78
CA VAL A 34 -31.98 11.04 18.05
C VAL A 34 -30.51 11.51 17.93
N PHE A 35 -29.79 11.07 16.88
CA PHE A 35 -28.40 11.44 16.63
C PHE A 35 -28.21 12.70 15.78
N GLY A 36 -29.21 13.55 15.64
CA GLY A 36 -29.16 14.78 14.85
C GLY A 36 -29.52 14.59 13.37
N ALA A 37 -29.79 15.68 12.68
CA ALA A 37 -30.45 15.75 11.36
C ALA A 37 -29.66 15.20 10.16
N ALA A 38 -28.73 14.28 10.34
CA ALA A 38 -28.16 13.46 9.27
C ALA A 38 -27.92 12.06 9.81
N ALA A 39 -28.68 11.08 9.31
CA ALA A 39 -28.22 9.69 9.36
C ALA A 39 -26.77 9.65 8.83
N PRO A 40 -25.84 8.88 9.45
CA PRO A 40 -24.51 8.74 8.91
C PRO A 40 -24.65 8.42 7.42
N SER A 41 -24.05 9.21 6.55
CA SER A 41 -24.03 8.93 5.11
C SER A 41 -23.51 7.49 4.96
N GLU A 42 -24.19 6.62 4.23
CA GLU A 42 -23.68 5.28 3.90
C GLU A 42 -22.37 5.36 3.09
N LYS A 43 -22.02 6.56 2.65
CA LYS A 43 -20.81 6.86 1.88
C LYS A 43 -19.61 7.07 2.79
N ILE A 44 -18.49 6.48 2.39
CA ILE A 44 -17.18 6.74 3.00
C ILE A 44 -16.63 8.05 2.43
N THR A 45 -16.30 8.98 3.30
CA THR A 45 -15.69 10.25 2.90
C THR A 45 -14.19 10.12 2.77
N LEU A 46 -13.65 10.56 1.62
CA LEU A 46 -12.26 10.36 1.23
C LEU A 46 -11.49 11.68 1.15
N GLY A 47 -10.26 11.65 1.70
CA GLY A 47 -9.24 12.64 1.45
C GLY A 47 -8.11 12.05 0.59
N PHE A 48 -7.57 12.84 -0.34
CA PHE A 48 -6.48 12.40 -1.24
C PHE A 48 -5.21 13.18 -0.98
N ILE A 49 -4.08 12.50 -0.90
CA ILE A 49 -2.74 13.10 -0.75
C ILE A 49 -1.89 12.69 -1.96
N GLY A 50 -1.43 13.69 -2.74
CA GLY A 50 -0.70 13.49 -3.99
C GLY A 50 -1.64 13.40 -5.19
N MET A 51 -1.73 14.49 -5.97
CA MET A 51 -2.66 14.64 -7.09
C MET A 51 -1.98 14.59 -8.46
N GLY A 52 -0.78 14.02 -8.52
CA GLY A 52 -0.10 13.72 -9.77
C GLY A 52 -0.83 12.68 -10.63
N GLY A 53 -0.18 12.16 -11.68
CA GLY A 53 -0.82 11.24 -12.64
C GLY A 53 -1.55 10.06 -11.98
N ARG A 54 -0.92 9.37 -11.02
CA ARG A 54 -1.53 8.23 -10.33
C ARG A 54 -2.66 8.66 -9.39
N GLY A 55 -2.46 9.72 -8.60
CA GLY A 55 -3.50 10.28 -7.73
C GLY A 55 -4.73 10.73 -8.52
N GLY A 56 -4.52 11.38 -9.67
CA GLY A 56 -5.60 11.78 -10.58
C GLY A 56 -6.38 10.60 -11.16
N ALA A 57 -5.72 9.48 -11.47
CA ALA A 57 -6.38 8.26 -11.93
C ALA A 57 -7.20 7.59 -10.80
N LEU A 58 -6.63 7.49 -9.59
CA LEU A 58 -7.36 6.97 -8.42
C LEU A 58 -8.54 7.86 -8.05
N LEU A 59 -8.40 9.18 -8.14
CA LEU A 59 -9.50 10.13 -7.92
C LEU A 59 -10.68 9.80 -8.83
N THR A 60 -10.43 9.58 -10.13
CA THR A 60 -11.48 9.20 -11.09
C THR A 60 -12.13 7.87 -10.71
N ASN A 61 -11.33 6.87 -10.36
CA ASN A 61 -11.83 5.54 -10.00
C ASN A 61 -12.73 5.59 -8.75
N PHE A 62 -12.30 6.28 -7.69
CA PHE A 62 -13.08 6.39 -6.46
C PHE A 62 -14.34 7.25 -6.63
N MET A 63 -14.30 8.35 -7.41
CA MET A 63 -15.49 9.13 -7.72
C MET A 63 -16.55 8.34 -8.49
N GLY A 64 -16.16 7.32 -9.26
CA GLY A 64 -17.08 6.41 -9.95
C GLY A 64 -17.80 5.42 -9.04
N LEU A 65 -17.41 5.30 -7.77
CA LEU A 65 -18.03 4.39 -6.80
C LEU A 65 -19.16 5.08 -6.03
N THR A 66 -20.32 4.43 -5.96
CA THR A 66 -21.54 5.04 -5.39
C THR A 66 -21.46 5.26 -3.88
N ASP A 67 -20.63 4.49 -3.18
CA ASP A 67 -20.44 4.49 -1.74
C ASP A 67 -19.19 5.25 -1.27
N ALA A 68 -18.57 6.01 -2.17
CA ALA A 68 -17.48 6.94 -1.88
C ALA A 68 -17.90 8.40 -2.11
N GLN A 69 -17.34 9.31 -1.34
CA GLN A 69 -17.44 10.76 -1.56
C GLN A 69 -16.11 11.42 -1.28
N VAL A 70 -15.52 12.06 -2.28
CA VAL A 70 -14.30 12.83 -2.10
C VAL A 70 -14.64 14.21 -1.53
N VAL A 71 -13.99 14.59 -0.41
CA VAL A 71 -14.25 15.85 0.30
C VAL A 71 -13.00 16.71 0.49
N ALA A 72 -11.81 16.16 0.23
CA ALA A 72 -10.56 16.90 0.35
C ALA A 72 -9.48 16.36 -0.59
N VAL A 73 -8.64 17.26 -1.10
CA VAL A 73 -7.43 16.94 -1.87
C VAL A 73 -6.24 17.74 -1.34
N CYS A 74 -5.07 17.11 -1.35
CA CYS A 74 -3.82 17.71 -0.88
C CYS A 74 -2.71 17.46 -1.90
N ASP A 75 -2.00 18.51 -2.28
CA ASP A 75 -0.76 18.41 -3.06
C ASP A 75 0.10 19.66 -2.82
N VAL A 76 1.40 19.49 -2.78
CA VAL A 76 2.38 20.57 -2.66
C VAL A 76 2.53 21.38 -3.95
N LYS A 77 2.02 20.88 -5.09
CA LYS A 77 1.92 21.56 -6.36
C LYS A 77 0.54 22.21 -6.48
N ARG A 78 0.48 23.54 -6.37
CA ARG A 78 -0.78 24.30 -6.45
C ARG A 78 -1.64 23.93 -7.67
N PRO A 79 -1.11 23.85 -8.91
CA PRO A 79 -1.94 23.52 -10.08
C PRO A 79 -2.56 22.11 -10.01
N GLU A 80 -1.87 21.14 -9.40
CA GLU A 80 -2.39 19.76 -9.26
C GLU A 80 -3.56 19.69 -8.27
N ARG A 81 -3.44 20.33 -7.10
CA ARG A 81 -4.51 20.34 -6.11
C ARG A 81 -5.74 21.14 -6.56
N GLU A 82 -5.54 22.31 -7.23
CA GLU A 82 -6.63 23.14 -7.75
C GLU A 82 -7.40 22.42 -8.88
N ARG A 83 -6.69 21.78 -9.80
CA ARG A 83 -7.29 20.94 -10.85
C ARG A 83 -8.08 19.76 -10.25
N ALA A 84 -7.54 19.11 -9.24
CA ALA A 84 -8.22 18.01 -8.57
C ALA A 84 -9.47 18.46 -7.85
N GLN A 85 -9.41 19.59 -7.12
CA GLN A 85 -10.57 20.20 -6.47
C GLN A 85 -11.68 20.53 -7.48
N GLN A 86 -11.33 21.19 -8.56
CA GLN A 86 -12.28 21.54 -9.62
C GLN A 86 -12.97 20.30 -10.19
N ARG A 87 -12.21 19.25 -10.51
CA ARG A 87 -12.77 17.97 -11.02
C ARG A 87 -13.75 17.32 -10.05
N VAL A 88 -13.47 17.37 -8.75
CA VAL A 88 -14.38 16.84 -7.72
C VAL A 88 -15.66 17.65 -7.65
N ASP A 89 -15.56 18.97 -7.61
CA ASP A 89 -16.71 19.88 -7.54
C ASP A 89 -17.59 19.78 -8.80
N GLU A 90 -16.98 19.68 -9.99
CA GLU A 90 -17.69 19.43 -11.25
C GLU A 90 -18.41 18.09 -11.25
N HIS A 91 -17.76 17.02 -10.79
CA HIS A 91 -18.37 15.67 -10.70
C HIS A 91 -19.63 15.65 -9.83
N TYR A 92 -19.59 16.34 -8.68
CA TYR A 92 -20.75 16.39 -7.77
C TYR A 92 -21.73 17.55 -8.07
N GLY A 93 -21.43 18.41 -9.05
CA GLY A 93 -22.29 19.56 -9.43
C GLY A 93 -22.40 20.64 -8.35
N LYS A 94 -21.52 20.64 -7.35
CA LYS A 94 -21.49 21.60 -6.24
C LYS A 94 -20.10 21.67 -5.60
N LYS A 95 -19.80 22.77 -4.92
CA LYS A 95 -18.56 22.93 -4.15
C LYS A 95 -18.60 22.08 -2.89
N VAL A 96 -17.88 20.96 -2.88
CA VAL A 96 -17.80 20.02 -1.76
C VAL A 96 -16.37 19.69 -1.35
N CYS A 97 -15.40 19.98 -2.23
CA CYS A 97 -14.01 19.60 -2.03
C CYS A 97 -13.20 20.79 -1.51
N SER A 98 -12.43 20.56 -0.46
CA SER A 98 -11.37 21.49 -0.03
C SER A 98 -10.04 21.10 -0.63
N ALA A 99 -9.17 22.08 -0.88
CA ALA A 99 -7.79 21.86 -1.31
C ALA A 99 -6.81 22.43 -0.29
N CYS A 100 -5.83 21.64 0.14
CA CYS A 100 -4.80 22.08 1.07
C CYS A 100 -3.39 21.76 0.54
N ASN A 101 -2.39 22.46 1.07
CA ASN A 101 -0.99 22.23 0.76
C ASN A 101 -0.36 21.21 1.70
N ASP A 102 -0.74 21.27 2.96
CA ASP A 102 -0.20 20.44 4.03
C ASP A 102 -1.13 19.26 4.32
N PHE A 103 -0.62 18.05 4.18
CA PHE A 103 -1.36 16.81 4.44
C PHE A 103 -1.84 16.69 5.89
N ARG A 104 -1.19 17.37 6.84
CA ARG A 104 -1.59 17.37 8.26
C ARG A 104 -2.94 18.03 8.46
N GLU A 105 -3.25 19.07 7.68
CA GLU A 105 -4.56 19.72 7.67
C GLU A 105 -5.66 18.75 7.20
N LEU A 106 -5.41 18.00 6.11
CA LEU A 106 -6.34 16.99 5.61
C LEU A 106 -6.56 15.88 6.65
N CYS A 107 -5.50 15.34 7.23
CA CYS A 107 -5.60 14.26 8.21
C CYS A 107 -6.33 14.69 9.51
N ALA A 108 -6.25 15.97 9.90
CA ALA A 108 -6.91 16.51 11.10
C ALA A 108 -8.44 16.67 10.93
N ARG A 109 -8.97 16.60 9.71
CA ARG A 109 -10.40 16.80 9.44
C ARG A 109 -11.25 15.68 10.03
N GLN A 110 -12.35 16.07 10.71
CA GLN A 110 -13.27 15.09 11.31
C GLN A 110 -14.24 14.48 10.28
N ASP A 111 -14.45 15.16 9.16
CA ASP A 111 -15.34 14.73 8.07
C ASP A 111 -14.64 13.88 7.00
N VAL A 112 -13.42 13.42 7.26
CA VAL A 112 -12.67 12.46 6.42
C VAL A 112 -12.63 11.12 7.15
N ASP A 113 -13.17 10.06 6.56
CA ASP A 113 -13.15 8.70 7.10
C ASP A 113 -11.88 7.94 6.72
N ALA A 114 -11.44 8.09 5.46
CA ALA A 114 -10.29 7.39 4.93
C ALA A 114 -9.43 8.28 4.01
N VAL A 115 -8.15 7.94 3.92
CA VAL A 115 -7.16 8.70 3.14
C VAL A 115 -6.58 7.82 2.04
N VAL A 116 -6.55 8.35 0.83
CA VAL A 116 -5.86 7.77 -0.32
C VAL A 116 -4.51 8.46 -0.50
N VAL A 117 -3.42 7.70 -0.34
CA VAL A 117 -2.05 8.19 -0.46
C VAL A 117 -1.50 7.79 -1.83
N ALA A 118 -1.15 8.77 -2.65
CA ALA A 118 -0.57 8.60 -3.98
C ALA A 118 0.52 9.66 -4.29
N SER A 119 1.27 10.01 -3.27
CA SER A 119 2.41 10.92 -3.31
C SER A 119 3.65 10.26 -3.95
N THR A 120 4.82 10.85 -3.78
CA THR A 120 6.11 10.22 -4.12
C THR A 120 6.48 9.17 -3.05
N ASP A 121 7.25 8.13 -3.42
CA ASP A 121 7.46 6.93 -2.60
C ASP A 121 8.03 7.23 -1.20
N HIS A 122 8.96 8.17 -1.09
CA HIS A 122 9.57 8.56 0.20
C HIS A 122 8.58 9.18 1.19
N TRP A 123 7.41 9.61 0.71
CA TRP A 123 6.34 10.16 1.52
C TRP A 123 5.25 9.17 1.91
N HIS A 124 5.10 8.05 1.19
CA HIS A 124 3.99 7.13 1.37
C HIS A 124 3.78 6.74 2.83
N VAL A 125 4.83 6.26 3.50
CA VAL A 125 4.73 5.81 4.89
C VAL A 125 4.43 6.95 5.85
N LEU A 126 5.04 8.12 5.70
CA LEU A 126 4.78 9.24 6.61
C LEU A 126 3.34 9.75 6.49
N HIS A 127 2.82 9.86 5.26
CA HIS A 127 1.42 10.24 5.02
C HIS A 127 0.46 9.19 5.59
N ALA A 128 0.73 7.90 5.36
CA ALA A 128 -0.07 6.81 5.90
C ALA A 128 -0.04 6.78 7.43
N LEU A 129 1.13 6.99 8.06
CA LEU A 129 1.29 7.08 9.53
C LEU A 129 0.47 8.22 10.11
N GLN A 130 0.52 9.41 9.49
CA GLN A 130 -0.26 10.55 9.95
C GLN A 130 -1.76 10.27 9.87
N ALA A 131 -2.23 9.68 8.78
CA ALA A 131 -3.63 9.30 8.61
C ALA A 131 -4.07 8.24 9.65
N VAL A 132 -3.28 7.17 9.83
CA VAL A 132 -3.55 6.10 10.81
C VAL A 132 -3.61 6.64 12.23
N ARG A 133 -2.65 7.48 12.63
CA ARG A 133 -2.60 8.12 13.96
C ARG A 133 -3.77 9.09 14.19
N ALA A 134 -4.29 9.68 13.12
CA ALA A 134 -5.51 10.50 13.15
C ALA A 134 -6.81 9.66 13.09
N GLY A 135 -6.72 8.33 13.16
CA GLY A 135 -7.87 7.43 13.19
C GLY A 135 -8.49 7.16 11.82
N LYS A 136 -7.81 7.47 10.72
CA LYS A 136 -8.32 7.24 9.35
C LYS A 136 -7.89 5.87 8.84
N ASP A 137 -8.74 5.25 8.03
CA ASP A 137 -8.38 4.10 7.22
C ASP A 137 -7.56 4.56 6.00
N VAL A 138 -6.72 3.69 5.43
CA VAL A 138 -5.73 4.11 4.42
C VAL A 138 -5.73 3.18 3.21
N TYR A 139 -5.85 3.76 2.03
CA TYR A 139 -5.41 3.18 0.78
C TYR A 139 -4.05 3.82 0.41
N CYS A 140 -2.99 3.03 0.28
CA CYS A 140 -1.66 3.55 -0.01
C CYS A 140 -1.13 2.97 -1.31
N GLU A 141 -0.71 3.83 -2.23
CA GLU A 141 -0.07 3.41 -3.47
C GLU A 141 1.27 2.71 -3.21
N LYS A 142 1.67 1.96 -4.20
CA LYS A 142 2.92 1.20 -4.25
C LYS A 142 4.07 2.06 -4.86
N PRO A 143 5.34 1.75 -4.57
CA PRO A 143 5.84 0.87 -3.51
C PRO A 143 5.54 1.45 -2.11
N LEU A 144 5.74 0.64 -1.05
CA LEU A 144 5.32 1.06 0.28
C LEU A 144 6.17 2.21 0.82
N GLY A 145 7.49 2.11 0.68
CA GLY A 145 8.41 3.13 1.18
C GLY A 145 9.82 2.98 0.64
N VAL A 146 10.77 3.64 1.29
CA VAL A 146 12.18 3.65 0.88
C VAL A 146 13.12 2.95 1.87
N SER A 147 12.59 2.29 2.90
CA SER A 147 13.35 1.46 3.84
C SER A 147 12.47 0.42 4.54
N VAL A 148 13.09 -0.69 4.96
CA VAL A 148 12.39 -1.77 5.69
C VAL A 148 11.81 -1.25 7.01
N GLU A 149 12.51 -0.37 7.72
CA GLU A 149 12.05 0.21 8.97
C GLU A 149 10.73 0.99 8.81
N GLN A 150 10.58 1.74 7.71
CA GLN A 150 9.33 2.45 7.41
C GLN A 150 8.14 1.48 7.35
N GLY A 151 8.29 0.37 6.65
CA GLY A 151 7.24 -0.66 6.55
C GLY A 151 6.89 -1.27 7.91
N ARG A 152 7.90 -1.59 8.74
CA ARG A 152 7.69 -2.12 10.09
C ARG A 152 6.88 -1.19 10.97
N VAL A 153 7.30 0.08 11.02
CA VAL A 153 6.62 1.10 11.84
C VAL A 153 5.18 1.29 11.35
N LEU A 154 4.96 1.34 10.04
CA LEU A 154 3.60 1.48 9.50
C LEU A 154 2.73 0.28 9.89
N ARG A 155 3.20 -0.95 9.72
CA ARG A 155 2.47 -2.17 10.11
C ARG A 155 2.11 -2.16 11.60
N GLU A 156 3.06 -1.81 12.45
CA GLU A 156 2.82 -1.70 13.89
C GLU A 156 1.72 -0.68 14.20
N GLN A 157 1.76 0.50 13.59
CA GLN A 157 0.77 1.55 13.84
C GLN A 157 -0.61 1.19 13.26
N VAL A 158 -0.69 0.61 12.06
CA VAL A 158 -1.96 0.12 11.49
C VAL A 158 -2.62 -0.88 12.42
N ASN A 159 -1.86 -1.86 12.91
CA ASN A 159 -2.36 -2.88 13.85
C ASN A 159 -2.76 -2.26 15.20
N ARG A 160 -1.93 -1.37 15.75
CA ARG A 160 -2.18 -0.70 17.04
C ARG A 160 -3.47 0.13 17.03
N TYR A 161 -3.72 0.86 15.94
CA TYR A 161 -4.90 1.72 15.81
C TYR A 161 -6.11 0.98 15.23
N GLY A 162 -5.97 -0.30 14.83
CA GLY A 162 -7.05 -1.10 14.26
C GLY A 162 -7.60 -0.50 12.96
N ARG A 163 -6.74 0.11 12.14
CA ARG A 163 -7.18 0.73 10.88
C ARG A 163 -7.15 -0.26 9.73
N VAL A 164 -8.10 -0.10 8.82
CA VAL A 164 -8.07 -0.82 7.54
C VAL A 164 -7.00 -0.17 6.66
N PHE A 165 -6.08 -1.00 6.18
CA PHE A 165 -5.02 -0.56 5.27
C PHE A 165 -5.04 -1.45 4.03
N GLN A 166 -5.17 -0.84 2.85
CA GLN A 166 -5.03 -1.53 1.58
C GLN A 166 -3.86 -0.98 0.77
N PHE A 167 -3.02 -1.89 0.31
CA PHE A 167 -1.88 -1.58 -0.56
C PHE A 167 -2.29 -1.54 -2.03
N GLY A 168 -1.73 -0.63 -2.80
CA GLY A 168 -2.07 -0.38 -4.20
C GLY A 168 -1.54 -1.43 -5.20
N THR A 169 -1.34 -2.69 -4.80
CA THR A 169 -0.99 -3.80 -5.71
C THR A 169 -2.24 -4.43 -6.30
N GLN A 170 -2.77 -3.83 -7.39
CA GLN A 170 -4.05 -4.23 -7.99
C GLN A 170 -4.07 -5.64 -8.57
N GLU A 171 -2.90 -6.26 -8.80
CA GLU A 171 -2.77 -7.62 -9.31
C GLU A 171 -3.53 -8.65 -8.45
N ARG A 172 -3.67 -8.40 -7.15
CA ARG A 172 -4.49 -9.23 -6.24
C ARG A 172 -6.00 -9.14 -6.50
N SER A 173 -6.45 -8.18 -7.31
CA SER A 173 -7.83 -8.06 -7.77
C SER A 173 -8.01 -8.49 -9.23
N SER A 174 -6.98 -9.03 -9.87
CA SER A 174 -7.04 -9.64 -11.19
C SER A 174 -7.49 -11.10 -11.08
N ARG A 175 -8.54 -11.46 -11.84
CA ARG A 175 -9.01 -12.85 -11.94
C ARG A 175 -7.93 -13.78 -12.47
N ASN A 176 -7.21 -13.35 -13.50
CA ASN A 176 -6.18 -14.15 -14.16
C ASN A 176 -4.98 -14.39 -13.24
N THR A 177 -4.52 -13.36 -12.55
CA THR A 177 -3.44 -13.47 -11.57
C THR A 177 -3.83 -14.41 -10.42
N ARG A 178 -5.04 -14.27 -9.88
CA ARG A 178 -5.55 -15.18 -8.85
C ARG A 178 -5.61 -16.62 -9.34
N PHE A 179 -6.16 -16.86 -10.53
CA PHE A 179 -6.25 -18.19 -11.13
C PHE A 179 -4.87 -18.84 -11.30
N ALA A 180 -3.87 -18.09 -11.78
CA ALA A 180 -2.49 -18.58 -11.88
C ALA A 180 -1.92 -18.98 -10.51
N CYS A 181 -2.10 -18.12 -9.49
CA CYS A 181 -1.65 -18.41 -8.13
C CYS A 181 -2.38 -19.61 -7.50
N GLU A 182 -3.69 -19.75 -7.72
CA GLU A 182 -4.49 -20.89 -7.24
C GLU A 182 -4.01 -22.21 -7.89
N MET A 183 -3.76 -22.23 -9.19
CA MET A 183 -3.18 -23.41 -9.88
C MET A 183 -1.84 -23.84 -9.26
N VAL A 184 -0.95 -22.87 -9.02
CA VAL A 184 0.36 -23.13 -8.43
C VAL A 184 0.24 -23.66 -7.01
N ARG A 185 -0.57 -23.01 -6.17
CA ARG A 185 -0.77 -23.40 -4.77
C ARG A 185 -1.54 -24.71 -4.61
N SER A 186 -2.34 -25.08 -5.60
CA SER A 186 -3.01 -26.38 -5.66
C SER A 186 -2.11 -27.52 -6.17
N GLY A 187 -0.84 -27.21 -6.49
CA GLY A 187 0.14 -28.19 -6.91
C GLY A 187 -0.04 -28.73 -8.35
N ARG A 188 -0.80 -28.03 -9.20
CA ARG A 188 -1.09 -28.49 -10.58
C ARG A 188 0.15 -28.57 -11.49
N VAL A 189 1.23 -27.89 -11.11
CA VAL A 189 2.53 -27.94 -11.82
C VAL A 189 3.57 -28.77 -11.06
N GLY A 190 3.13 -29.58 -10.08
CA GLY A 190 4.00 -30.29 -9.18
C GLY A 190 4.68 -29.36 -8.17
N LYS A 191 5.68 -29.86 -7.46
CA LYS A 191 6.44 -29.06 -6.49
C LYS A 191 7.24 -27.98 -7.20
N ILE A 192 6.93 -26.69 -6.88
CA ILE A 192 7.70 -25.57 -7.45
C ILE A 192 9.14 -25.58 -6.91
N HIS A 193 10.08 -25.25 -7.80
CA HIS A 193 11.49 -25.09 -7.48
C HIS A 193 12.06 -23.74 -7.89
N THR A 194 11.51 -23.12 -8.98
CA THR A 194 12.00 -21.84 -9.52
C THR A 194 10.83 -20.92 -9.83
N ILE A 195 11.01 -19.64 -9.48
CA ILE A 195 10.11 -18.57 -9.90
C ILE A 195 10.96 -17.56 -10.67
N LYS A 196 10.55 -17.25 -11.91
CA LYS A 196 11.18 -16.22 -12.73
C LYS A 196 10.32 -14.98 -12.72
N VAL A 197 10.90 -13.87 -12.28
CA VAL A 197 10.24 -12.57 -12.16
C VAL A 197 10.94 -11.59 -13.07
N GLY A 198 10.21 -11.01 -14.03
CA GLY A 198 10.69 -9.94 -14.89
C GLY A 198 9.86 -8.67 -14.71
N THR A 199 10.53 -7.51 -14.68
CA THR A 199 9.89 -6.21 -14.61
C THR A 199 10.62 -5.18 -15.47
N ARG A 200 10.09 -3.95 -15.59
CA ARG A 200 10.73 -2.89 -16.37
C ARG A 200 12.04 -2.45 -15.73
N TYR A 201 12.99 -1.99 -16.55
CA TYR A 201 14.25 -1.43 -16.11
C TYR A 201 14.12 0.06 -15.75
N SER A 202 15.01 0.55 -14.87
CA SER A 202 15.15 1.96 -14.56
C SER A 202 16.00 2.68 -15.61
N ILE A 203 15.97 4.02 -15.58
CA ILE A 203 16.73 4.86 -16.51
C ILE A 203 17.92 5.53 -15.81
N ALA A 204 18.98 5.76 -16.55
CA ALA A 204 20.01 6.73 -16.22
C ALA A 204 19.62 8.11 -16.75
N SER A 205 20.27 9.16 -16.25
CA SER A 205 20.07 10.52 -16.74
C SER A 205 21.35 11.33 -16.64
N GLN A 206 21.39 12.47 -17.32
CA GLN A 206 22.43 13.46 -17.14
C GLN A 206 22.21 14.28 -15.85
N ASN A 207 23.18 15.09 -15.47
CA ASN A 207 23.01 16.13 -14.48
C ASN A 207 22.22 17.30 -15.06
N TYR A 208 21.41 17.92 -14.22
CA TYR A 208 20.61 19.09 -14.57
C TYR A 208 21.00 20.27 -13.69
N PRO A 209 21.23 21.47 -14.27
CA PRO A 209 21.58 22.64 -13.48
C PRO A 209 20.48 23.03 -12.51
N PRO A 210 20.84 23.53 -11.31
CA PRO A 210 19.87 24.09 -10.37
C PRO A 210 19.07 25.25 -11.00
N MET A 211 17.80 25.34 -10.60
CA MET A 211 16.87 26.39 -11.04
C MET A 211 16.20 27.02 -9.83
N PRO A 212 15.65 28.26 -9.95
CA PRO A 212 14.77 28.81 -8.92
C PRO A 212 13.54 27.91 -8.70
N VAL A 213 13.12 27.78 -7.46
CA VAL A 213 11.88 27.07 -7.13
C VAL A 213 10.68 27.88 -7.65
N PRO A 214 9.75 27.28 -8.40
CA PRO A 214 8.55 27.98 -8.87
C PRO A 214 7.60 28.34 -7.72
N ASP A 215 6.90 29.48 -7.81
CA ASP A 215 5.96 29.98 -6.80
C ASP A 215 4.78 29.04 -6.48
N TRP A 216 4.48 28.14 -7.40
CA TRP A 216 3.38 27.18 -7.27
C TRP A 216 3.78 25.89 -6.55
N LEU A 217 5.06 25.71 -6.22
CA LEU A 217 5.61 24.49 -5.60
C LEU A 217 6.11 24.78 -4.19
N ASP A 218 5.57 24.08 -3.20
CA ASP A 218 6.20 23.97 -1.89
C ASP A 218 7.30 22.92 -1.94
N TYR A 219 8.50 23.36 -2.31
CA TYR A 219 9.64 22.45 -2.53
C TYR A 219 10.17 21.85 -1.24
N ASP A 220 10.06 22.55 -0.10
CA ASP A 220 10.48 22.03 1.20
C ASP A 220 9.61 20.86 1.64
N LEU A 221 8.28 20.98 1.50
CA LEU A 221 7.36 19.87 1.71
C LEU A 221 7.51 18.78 0.64
N TRP A 222 7.86 19.13 -0.61
CA TRP A 222 8.09 18.11 -1.64
C TRP A 222 9.31 17.24 -1.28
N LEU A 223 10.42 17.82 -0.85
CA LEU A 223 11.60 17.10 -0.38
C LEU A 223 11.30 16.28 0.88
N GLY A 224 10.58 16.89 1.82
CA GLY A 224 10.14 16.23 3.05
C GLY A 224 11.27 15.56 3.82
N PRO A 225 11.16 14.22 4.06
CA PRO A 225 12.17 13.46 4.81
C PRO A 225 13.48 13.22 4.04
N ALA A 226 13.48 13.44 2.72
CA ALA A 226 14.66 13.23 1.91
C ALA A 226 15.74 14.31 2.20
N PRO A 227 17.02 14.02 1.96
CA PRO A 227 18.09 15.01 2.06
C PRO A 227 17.79 16.26 1.21
N TRP A 228 18.25 17.41 1.70
CA TRP A 228 18.11 18.63 0.91
C TRP A 228 18.92 18.54 -0.40
N ALA A 229 18.28 18.92 -1.49
CA ALA A 229 18.90 18.98 -2.80
C ALA A 229 18.39 20.22 -3.56
N PRO A 230 19.20 20.85 -4.42
CA PRO A 230 18.77 21.97 -5.26
C PRO A 230 17.58 21.56 -6.17
N TYR A 231 16.65 22.49 -6.38
CA TYR A 231 15.56 22.26 -7.31
C TYR A 231 16.05 22.15 -8.76
N THR A 232 15.56 21.14 -9.46
CA THR A 232 15.60 21.04 -10.91
C THR A 232 14.23 20.57 -11.40
N ALA A 233 13.78 21.07 -12.58
CA ALA A 233 12.49 20.64 -13.13
C ALA A 233 12.43 19.13 -13.34
N ASN A 234 13.52 18.51 -13.77
CA ASN A 234 13.60 17.07 -14.01
C ASN A 234 13.41 16.24 -12.73
N ARG A 235 13.92 16.73 -11.58
CA ARG A 235 13.73 16.07 -10.28
C ARG A 235 12.27 15.97 -9.88
N VAL A 236 11.46 17.00 -10.15
CA VAL A 236 10.10 17.14 -9.59
C VAL A 236 8.99 16.90 -10.60
N LEU A 237 9.15 17.35 -11.85
CA LEU A 237 8.08 17.36 -12.85
C LEU A 237 8.08 16.14 -13.77
N ASN A 238 9.26 15.70 -14.15
CA ASN A 238 9.42 14.56 -15.03
C ASN A 238 9.69 13.33 -14.17
N SER A 239 9.19 12.19 -14.48
CA SER A 239 9.23 10.95 -13.68
C SER A 239 10.64 10.49 -13.22
N HIS A 240 11.67 11.35 -13.30
CA HIS A 240 13.04 11.03 -12.87
C HIS A 240 13.14 10.74 -11.37
N TRP A 241 12.28 11.36 -10.53
CA TRP A 241 12.29 11.11 -9.09
C TRP A 241 12.14 9.61 -8.74
N PHE A 242 11.44 8.82 -9.57
CA PHE A 242 11.36 7.37 -9.43
C PHE A 242 12.71 6.65 -9.46
N HIS A 243 13.72 7.29 -10.05
CA HIS A 243 15.05 6.71 -10.27
C HIS A 243 16.13 7.40 -9.44
N VAL A 244 15.74 8.25 -8.48
CA VAL A 244 16.62 8.91 -7.51
C VAL A 244 16.47 8.20 -6.17
N SER A 245 17.57 7.64 -5.67
CA SER A 245 17.55 6.78 -4.48
C SER A 245 17.09 7.49 -3.21
N ASP A 246 17.21 8.81 -3.12
CA ASP A 246 16.67 9.60 -2.01
C ASP A 246 15.12 9.57 -1.95
N TYR A 247 14.45 9.32 -3.07
CA TYR A 247 12.99 9.39 -3.19
C TYR A 247 12.32 8.05 -3.49
N ALA A 248 13.04 7.10 -4.10
CA ALA A 248 12.51 5.81 -4.53
C ALA A 248 13.63 4.77 -4.66
N LEU A 249 13.29 3.53 -5.01
CA LEU A 249 14.25 2.49 -5.34
C LEU A 249 14.37 2.21 -6.85
N GLY A 250 13.89 3.11 -7.69
CA GLY A 250 13.79 2.82 -9.11
C GLY A 250 12.71 1.77 -9.40
N PHE A 251 12.75 1.20 -10.59
CA PHE A 251 11.75 0.23 -11.02
C PHE A 251 11.92 -1.16 -10.41
N ILE A 252 13.00 -1.43 -9.69
CA ILE A 252 13.09 -2.65 -8.85
C ILE A 252 11.96 -2.71 -7.82
N ALA A 253 11.54 -1.55 -7.28
CA ALA A 253 10.35 -1.43 -6.42
C ALA A 253 9.17 -0.80 -7.18
N GLY A 254 9.37 0.30 -7.92
CA GLY A 254 8.30 1.06 -8.56
C GLY A 254 7.43 0.25 -9.52
N CYS A 255 8.00 -0.72 -10.25
CA CYS A 255 7.28 -1.69 -11.07
C CYS A 255 7.40 -3.11 -10.51
N GLY A 256 8.58 -3.50 -10.04
CA GLY A 256 8.87 -4.85 -9.57
C GLY A 256 8.02 -5.31 -8.38
N ILE A 257 7.50 -4.39 -7.58
CA ILE A 257 6.62 -4.72 -6.46
C ILE A 257 5.36 -5.49 -6.90
N HIS A 258 4.81 -5.22 -8.09
CA HIS A 258 3.65 -5.94 -8.60
C HIS A 258 3.97 -7.41 -8.86
N THR A 259 5.07 -7.68 -9.56
CA THR A 259 5.50 -9.04 -9.89
C THR A 259 6.03 -9.79 -8.67
N ILE A 260 6.75 -9.11 -7.75
CA ILE A 260 7.18 -9.69 -6.47
C ILE A 260 5.98 -10.10 -5.61
N ASP A 261 4.96 -9.26 -5.51
CA ASP A 261 3.74 -9.57 -4.75
C ASP A 261 3.02 -10.80 -5.32
N VAL A 262 2.87 -10.89 -6.64
CA VAL A 262 2.30 -12.06 -7.33
C VAL A 262 3.16 -13.30 -7.10
N ALA A 263 4.48 -13.19 -7.19
CA ALA A 263 5.41 -14.29 -7.00
C ALA A 263 5.33 -14.87 -5.59
N THR A 264 5.28 -14.03 -4.56
CA THR A 264 5.13 -14.47 -3.16
C THR A 264 3.75 -15.05 -2.89
N TRP A 265 2.69 -14.49 -3.49
CA TRP A 265 1.32 -14.98 -3.36
C TRP A 265 1.15 -16.39 -3.96
N GLY A 266 1.68 -16.62 -5.18
CA GLY A 266 1.70 -17.95 -5.80
C GLY A 266 2.60 -18.95 -5.08
N ASN A 267 3.74 -18.50 -4.50
CA ASN A 267 4.63 -19.35 -3.69
C ASN A 267 4.06 -19.67 -2.30
N GLY A 268 3.00 -18.99 -1.86
CA GLY A 268 2.47 -19.12 -0.49
C GLY A 268 3.40 -18.56 0.59
N THR A 269 4.24 -17.56 0.24
CA THR A 269 5.24 -16.94 1.13
C THR A 269 4.98 -15.44 1.35
N ASP A 270 3.80 -14.96 1.02
CA ASP A 270 3.40 -13.57 1.14
C ASP A 270 3.23 -13.06 2.59
N LEU A 271 3.39 -13.92 3.60
CA LEU A 271 3.46 -13.57 5.02
C LEU A 271 4.83 -13.86 5.67
N THR A 272 5.85 -14.13 4.84
CA THR A 272 7.22 -14.39 5.30
C THR A 272 8.22 -13.73 4.34
N GLY A 273 9.39 -14.27 4.16
CA GLY A 273 10.43 -13.75 3.27
C GLY A 273 11.47 -14.79 2.86
N PRO A 274 12.43 -14.40 2.01
CA PRO A 274 13.57 -15.24 1.68
C PRO A 274 14.46 -15.44 2.92
N ILE A 275 15.32 -16.45 2.87
CA ILE A 275 16.36 -16.71 3.89
C ILE A 275 17.76 -16.32 3.41
N GLU A 276 17.94 -16.18 2.10
CA GLU A 276 19.16 -15.70 1.47
C GLU A 276 18.82 -14.83 0.27
N VAL A 277 19.63 -13.78 0.03
CA VAL A 277 19.54 -12.90 -1.13
C VAL A 277 20.96 -12.66 -1.66
N GLU A 278 21.13 -12.81 -2.96
CA GLU A 278 22.36 -12.44 -3.67
C GLU A 278 22.02 -11.84 -5.03
N GLY A 279 22.80 -10.90 -5.50
CA GLY A 279 22.54 -10.31 -6.80
C GLY A 279 23.57 -9.30 -7.24
N THR A 280 23.45 -8.91 -8.49
CA THR A 280 24.27 -7.87 -9.13
C THR A 280 23.37 -6.84 -9.76
N GLY A 281 23.81 -5.58 -9.78
CA GLY A 281 23.10 -4.47 -10.39
C GLY A 281 24.06 -3.46 -11.02
N VAL A 282 23.58 -2.77 -12.03
CA VAL A 282 24.30 -1.66 -12.68
C VAL A 282 23.74 -0.36 -12.13
N PHE A 283 24.55 0.38 -11.38
CA PHE A 283 24.19 1.68 -10.83
C PHE A 283 24.89 2.79 -11.61
N PRO A 284 24.14 3.82 -12.08
CA PRO A 284 24.76 4.99 -12.69
C PRO A 284 25.74 5.67 -11.71
N ARG A 285 26.90 6.09 -12.21
CA ARG A 285 27.90 6.82 -11.40
C ARG A 285 27.72 8.32 -11.46
N ASP A 286 27.11 8.79 -12.52
CA ASP A 286 26.89 10.21 -12.82
C ASP A 286 25.42 10.44 -13.18
N GLY A 287 24.98 11.70 -13.03
CA GLY A 287 23.61 12.09 -13.38
C GLY A 287 22.70 12.27 -12.18
N LEU A 288 21.45 12.61 -12.44
CA LEU A 288 20.42 12.77 -11.42
C LEU A 288 19.89 11.42 -10.91
N CYS A 289 19.77 10.43 -11.82
CA CYS A 289 19.22 9.11 -11.50
C CYS A 289 20.35 8.16 -11.09
N ASP A 290 20.23 7.53 -9.92
CA ASP A 290 21.26 6.70 -9.28
C ASP A 290 20.75 5.34 -8.78
N CYS A 291 19.48 5.00 -9.08
CA CYS A 291 18.96 3.66 -8.84
C CYS A 291 19.49 2.66 -9.85
N ALA A 292 19.47 1.36 -9.53
CA ALA A 292 19.89 0.30 -10.44
C ALA A 292 19.12 0.36 -11.77
N THR A 293 19.84 0.41 -12.89
CA THR A 293 19.26 0.42 -14.24
C THR A 293 19.08 -0.96 -14.82
N SER A 294 19.87 -1.92 -14.36
CA SER A 294 19.77 -3.34 -14.71
C SER A 294 20.13 -4.17 -13.49
N TRP A 295 19.51 -5.34 -13.32
CA TRP A 295 19.78 -6.22 -12.18
C TRP A 295 19.47 -7.68 -12.46
N GLU A 296 20.08 -8.53 -11.64
CA GLU A 296 19.75 -9.92 -11.48
C GLU A 296 19.93 -10.31 -10.02
N VAL A 297 18.84 -10.72 -9.38
CA VAL A 297 18.81 -11.08 -7.95
C VAL A 297 18.19 -12.44 -7.77
N ASN A 298 18.81 -13.28 -6.95
CA ASN A 298 18.29 -14.58 -6.53
C ASN A 298 17.89 -14.50 -5.06
N LEU A 299 16.62 -14.80 -4.78
CA LEU A 299 16.04 -14.87 -3.45
C LEU A 299 15.69 -16.33 -3.14
N ARG A 300 16.32 -16.93 -2.15
CA ARG A 300 16.08 -18.31 -1.73
C ARG A 300 15.13 -18.34 -0.55
N PHE A 301 14.08 -19.15 -0.63
CA PHE A 301 13.08 -19.31 0.41
C PHE A 301 13.30 -20.61 1.23
N ALA A 302 12.77 -20.65 2.44
CA ALA A 302 12.91 -21.82 3.34
C ALA A 302 12.22 -23.09 2.80
N ASN A 303 11.21 -22.96 1.94
CA ASN A 303 10.54 -24.08 1.24
C ASN A 303 11.38 -24.69 0.10
N GLY A 304 12.59 -24.17 -0.14
CA GLY A 304 13.54 -24.63 -1.16
C GLY A 304 13.36 -23.96 -2.53
N VAL A 305 12.36 -23.07 -2.69
CA VAL A 305 12.14 -22.32 -3.93
C VAL A 305 13.18 -21.21 -4.06
N THR A 306 13.71 -21.02 -5.28
CA THR A 306 14.53 -19.87 -5.66
C THR A 306 13.77 -18.97 -6.60
N MET A 307 13.66 -17.69 -6.25
CA MET A 307 13.10 -16.66 -7.10
C MET A 307 14.25 -15.92 -7.78
N ASN A 308 14.28 -15.94 -9.12
CA ASN A 308 15.20 -15.15 -9.94
C ASN A 308 14.46 -13.88 -10.39
N PHE A 309 14.85 -12.74 -9.86
CA PHE A 309 14.26 -11.43 -10.12
C PHE A 309 15.17 -10.58 -10.98
N THR A 310 14.70 -10.20 -12.17
CA THR A 310 15.49 -9.43 -13.13
C THR A 310 14.71 -8.25 -13.72
N ASP A 311 15.43 -7.35 -14.39
CA ASP A 311 14.80 -6.47 -15.38
C ASP A 311 14.24 -7.28 -16.56
N GLY A 312 13.50 -6.62 -17.45
CA GLY A 312 12.75 -7.29 -18.55
C GLY A 312 13.59 -7.78 -19.72
N GLU A 313 14.91 -7.66 -19.67
CA GLU A 313 15.79 -8.17 -20.73
C GLU A 313 16.08 -9.67 -20.56
N LYS A 314 16.12 -10.16 -19.32
CA LYS A 314 16.45 -11.56 -19.02
C LYS A 314 15.22 -12.44 -18.79
N ASN A 315 14.28 -11.98 -17.97
CA ASN A 315 13.01 -12.66 -17.77
C ASN A 315 11.87 -11.91 -18.48
N PRO A 316 10.86 -12.59 -19.02
CA PRO A 316 9.69 -11.92 -19.58
C PRO A 316 8.95 -11.12 -18.49
N LEU A 317 8.34 -9.99 -18.90
CA LEU A 317 7.57 -9.13 -17.97
C LEU A 317 6.38 -9.90 -17.39
N GLY A 318 6.42 -10.19 -16.10
CA GLY A 318 5.46 -11.02 -15.38
C GLY A 318 6.13 -12.02 -14.44
N VAL A 319 5.40 -13.07 -14.10
CA VAL A 319 5.85 -14.12 -13.16
C VAL A 319 5.66 -15.49 -13.76
N LYS A 320 6.72 -16.30 -13.80
CA LYS A 320 6.69 -17.69 -14.22
C LYS A 320 7.03 -18.59 -13.03
N PHE A 321 6.11 -19.49 -12.71
CA PHE A 321 6.30 -20.53 -11.71
C PHE A 321 6.68 -21.84 -12.39
N GLU A 322 7.86 -22.38 -12.10
CA GLU A 322 8.37 -23.63 -12.67
C GLU A 322 8.36 -24.73 -11.59
N GLY A 323 7.64 -25.80 -11.87
CA GLY A 323 7.52 -26.96 -10.99
C GLY A 323 7.98 -28.27 -11.67
N ALA A 324 7.90 -29.38 -10.95
CA ALA A 324 8.36 -30.69 -11.42
C ALA A 324 7.56 -31.20 -12.63
N ASP A 325 6.27 -30.85 -12.73
CA ASP A 325 5.33 -31.37 -13.73
C ASP A 325 4.94 -30.35 -14.79
N GLY A 326 5.50 -29.13 -14.73
CA GLY A 326 5.19 -28.09 -15.69
C GLY A 326 5.44 -26.67 -15.17
N TRP A 327 4.81 -25.70 -15.81
CA TRP A 327 4.93 -24.29 -15.42
C TRP A 327 3.64 -23.51 -15.68
N VAL A 328 3.47 -22.42 -14.92
CA VAL A 328 2.44 -21.38 -15.14
C VAL A 328 3.15 -20.03 -15.26
N PHE A 329 2.76 -19.22 -16.24
CA PHE A 329 3.20 -17.83 -16.41
C PHE A 329 2.00 -16.90 -16.37
N VAL A 330 2.11 -15.80 -15.65
CA VAL A 330 1.14 -14.72 -15.62
C VAL A 330 1.82 -13.39 -15.94
N LYS A 331 1.29 -12.70 -16.96
CA LYS A 331 1.71 -11.37 -17.34
C LYS A 331 1.00 -10.35 -16.46
N GLU A 332 1.66 -9.23 -16.14
CA GLU A 332 1.02 -8.14 -15.40
C GLU A 332 -0.28 -7.67 -16.07
N GLU A 333 -1.32 -7.36 -15.28
CA GLU A 333 -2.65 -6.99 -15.77
C GLU A 333 -2.60 -5.81 -16.75
N HIS A 334 -1.85 -4.74 -16.40
CA HIS A 334 -1.69 -3.57 -17.29
C HIS A 334 -0.93 -3.86 -18.60
N LEU A 335 -0.30 -5.03 -18.72
CA LEU A 335 0.33 -5.55 -19.93
C LEU A 335 -0.52 -6.61 -20.64
N GLY A 336 -1.80 -6.75 -20.25
CA GLY A 336 -2.76 -7.66 -20.85
C GLY A 336 -3.19 -8.83 -19.97
N GLY A 337 -2.58 -9.04 -18.79
CA GLY A 337 -3.02 -10.00 -17.78
C GLY A 337 -3.14 -11.47 -18.25
N ASN A 338 -2.45 -11.84 -19.34
CA ASN A 338 -2.61 -13.17 -19.94
C ASN A 338 -1.92 -14.22 -19.07
N VAL A 339 -2.58 -15.39 -18.96
CA VAL A 339 -2.02 -16.58 -18.33
C VAL A 339 -1.63 -17.59 -19.41
N ASP A 340 -0.46 -18.18 -19.24
CA ASP A 340 0.02 -19.28 -20.06
C ASP A 340 0.51 -20.43 -19.16
N ALA A 341 0.50 -21.66 -19.65
CA ALA A 341 0.90 -22.82 -18.87
C ALA A 341 1.42 -23.96 -19.77
N GLN A 342 2.18 -24.85 -19.17
CA GLN A 342 2.56 -26.12 -19.75
C GLN A 342 2.43 -27.19 -18.67
N PRO A 343 1.64 -28.25 -18.89
CA PRO A 343 0.84 -28.53 -20.10
C PRO A 343 -0.33 -27.54 -20.28
N LYS A 344 -0.74 -27.29 -21.51
CA LYS A 344 -1.80 -26.31 -21.89
C LYS A 344 -3.18 -26.66 -21.33
N GLU A 345 -3.43 -27.91 -21.04
CA GLU A 345 -4.67 -28.45 -20.47
C GLU A 345 -4.97 -27.85 -19.08
N LEU A 346 -3.95 -27.35 -18.38
CA LEU A 346 -4.09 -26.66 -17.09
C LEU A 346 -4.99 -25.42 -17.19
N LEU A 347 -4.96 -24.72 -18.34
CA LEU A 347 -5.76 -23.51 -18.57
C LEU A 347 -7.25 -23.80 -18.78
N GLN A 348 -7.61 -25.05 -19.07
CA GLN A 348 -8.99 -25.46 -19.36
C GLN A 348 -9.73 -25.97 -18.10
N LYS A 349 -9.01 -26.21 -17.02
CA LYS A 349 -9.55 -26.76 -15.77
C LYS A 349 -9.86 -25.63 -14.77
N GLU A 350 -11.11 -25.50 -14.40
CA GLU A 350 -11.50 -24.64 -13.28
C GLU A 350 -10.88 -25.12 -11.96
N ILE A 351 -10.70 -24.22 -11.01
CA ILE A 351 -10.25 -24.58 -9.66
C ILE A 351 -11.37 -25.37 -8.98
N GLY A 352 -11.06 -26.60 -8.60
CA GLY A 352 -12.02 -27.51 -7.98
C GLY A 352 -12.30 -27.16 -6.50
N PRO A 353 -13.41 -27.66 -5.95
CA PRO A 353 -13.84 -27.30 -4.58
C PRO A 353 -12.84 -27.67 -3.49
N ASP A 354 -12.02 -28.71 -3.71
CA ASP A 354 -11.00 -29.19 -2.75
C ASP A 354 -9.62 -28.56 -2.96
N GLU A 355 -9.48 -27.67 -3.94
CA GLU A 355 -8.23 -26.99 -4.24
C GLU A 355 -8.11 -25.68 -3.46
N VAL A 356 -6.95 -25.04 -3.53
CA VAL A 356 -6.70 -23.77 -2.85
C VAL A 356 -7.49 -22.65 -3.47
N HIS A 357 -8.34 -22.00 -2.68
CA HIS A 357 -9.07 -20.79 -3.06
C HIS A 357 -8.45 -19.58 -2.36
N LEU A 358 -8.04 -18.60 -3.15
CA LEU A 358 -7.49 -17.33 -2.66
C LEU A 358 -8.59 -16.27 -2.50
N PRO A 359 -8.40 -15.25 -1.65
CA PRO A 359 -9.37 -14.18 -1.49
C PRO A 359 -9.76 -13.54 -2.81
N VAL A 360 -11.07 -13.37 -3.03
CA VAL A 360 -11.63 -12.83 -4.26
C VAL A 360 -11.84 -11.32 -4.15
N SER A 361 -11.29 -10.60 -5.10
CA SER A 361 -11.62 -9.20 -5.36
C SER A 361 -11.67 -8.99 -6.88
N ASN A 362 -12.72 -8.34 -7.37
CA ASN A 362 -12.84 -8.01 -8.79
C ASN A 362 -12.67 -6.51 -9.05
N HIS A 363 -12.60 -5.71 -7.99
CA HIS A 363 -12.39 -4.26 -8.08
C HIS A 363 -11.63 -3.79 -6.85
N HIS A 364 -10.38 -3.39 -7.04
CA HIS A 364 -9.45 -3.13 -5.94
C HIS A 364 -9.91 -2.00 -5.01
N GLN A 365 -10.38 -0.89 -5.57
CA GLN A 365 -10.87 0.25 -4.79
C GLN A 365 -12.19 -0.07 -4.06
N GLN A 366 -13.10 -0.84 -4.70
CA GLN A 366 -14.33 -1.28 -4.04
C GLN A 366 -14.02 -2.20 -2.86
N ASN A 367 -13.07 -3.14 -3.01
CA ASN A 367 -12.62 -4.01 -1.92
C ASN A 367 -12.15 -3.20 -0.70
N PHE A 368 -11.45 -2.08 -0.92
CA PHE A 368 -11.07 -1.18 0.17
C PHE A 368 -12.30 -0.63 0.90
N LEU A 369 -13.28 -0.06 0.17
CA LEU A 369 -14.49 0.50 0.76
C LEU A 369 -15.32 -0.56 1.51
N ASP A 370 -15.45 -1.75 0.94
CA ASP A 370 -16.15 -2.88 1.57
C ASP A 370 -15.47 -3.30 2.88
N CYS A 371 -14.14 -3.32 2.89
CA CYS A 371 -13.37 -3.63 4.10
C CYS A 371 -13.42 -2.52 5.15
N VAL A 372 -13.46 -1.24 4.75
CA VAL A 372 -13.69 -0.12 5.67
C VAL A 372 -15.04 -0.26 6.37
N LYS A 373 -16.11 -0.59 5.63
CA LYS A 373 -17.45 -0.77 6.18
C LYS A 373 -17.57 -2.00 7.09
N SER A 374 -17.03 -3.14 6.64
CA SER A 374 -17.13 -4.41 7.36
C SER A 374 -16.07 -4.61 8.43
N ARG A 375 -15.04 -3.75 8.47
CA ARG A 375 -13.84 -3.90 9.30
C ARG A 375 -13.09 -5.21 9.03
N SER A 376 -13.24 -5.79 7.85
CA SER A 376 -12.52 -6.98 7.40
C SER A 376 -11.14 -6.63 6.83
N LYS A 377 -10.32 -7.65 6.60
CA LYS A 377 -9.00 -7.48 5.97
C LYS A 377 -9.16 -7.37 4.46
N PRO A 378 -8.56 -6.36 3.80
CA PRO A 378 -8.55 -6.27 2.35
C PRO A 378 -7.64 -7.33 1.71
N VAL A 379 -7.74 -7.47 0.37
CA VAL A 379 -6.93 -8.46 -0.38
C VAL A 379 -5.43 -8.18 -0.37
N ALA A 380 -5.04 -6.94 -0.14
CA ALA A 380 -3.65 -6.50 0.00
C ALA A 380 -3.45 -5.73 1.33
N PRO A 381 -3.49 -6.40 2.51
CA PRO A 381 -3.34 -5.76 3.80
C PRO A 381 -1.90 -5.29 4.05
N VAL A 382 -1.70 -4.51 5.13
CA VAL A 382 -0.38 -3.94 5.48
C VAL A 382 0.73 -4.99 5.61
N GLU A 383 0.43 -6.20 6.11
CA GLU A 383 1.44 -7.26 6.22
C GLU A 383 1.98 -7.67 4.85
N VAL A 384 1.08 -7.86 3.88
CA VAL A 384 1.46 -8.16 2.48
C VAL A 384 2.30 -7.03 1.89
N ALA A 385 1.89 -5.78 2.11
CA ALA A 385 2.63 -4.61 1.64
C ALA A 385 4.08 -4.60 2.16
N VAL A 386 4.24 -4.82 3.48
CA VAL A 386 5.56 -4.85 4.12
C VAL A 386 6.41 -6.00 3.59
N ARG A 387 5.84 -7.21 3.43
CA ARG A 387 6.60 -8.37 2.94
C ARG A 387 7.05 -8.17 1.50
N SER A 388 6.16 -7.77 0.61
CA SER A 388 6.51 -7.54 -0.80
C SER A 388 7.52 -6.41 -0.97
N ASP A 389 7.35 -5.28 -0.25
CA ASP A 389 8.29 -4.16 -0.29
C ASP A 389 9.67 -4.56 0.28
N THR A 390 9.70 -5.35 1.36
CA THR A 390 10.94 -5.86 1.94
C THR A 390 11.77 -6.62 0.91
N LEU A 391 11.19 -7.44 0.05
CA LEU A 391 11.94 -8.18 -0.96
C LEU A 391 12.65 -7.23 -1.95
N CYS A 392 12.00 -6.15 -2.35
CA CYS A 392 12.60 -5.13 -3.20
C CYS A 392 13.76 -4.42 -2.48
N GLN A 393 13.58 -4.07 -1.20
CA GLN A 393 14.61 -3.45 -0.36
C GLN A 393 15.83 -4.37 -0.16
N LEU A 394 15.59 -5.65 0.18
CA LEU A 394 16.68 -6.64 0.34
C LEU A 394 17.45 -6.86 -0.96
N SER A 395 16.77 -6.81 -2.10
CA SER A 395 17.40 -6.93 -3.42
C SER A 395 18.34 -5.77 -3.70
N ASP A 396 17.90 -4.52 -3.46
CA ASP A 396 18.75 -3.32 -3.60
C ASP A 396 19.94 -3.37 -2.64
N ILE A 397 19.73 -3.75 -1.37
CA ILE A 397 20.80 -3.85 -0.37
C ILE A 397 21.84 -4.89 -0.78
N ALA A 398 21.43 -6.11 -1.18
CA ALA A 398 22.35 -7.16 -1.58
C ALA A 398 23.22 -6.75 -2.78
N MET A 399 22.64 -6.09 -3.77
CA MET A 399 23.36 -5.57 -4.94
C MET A 399 24.37 -4.49 -4.56
N ARG A 400 24.00 -3.55 -3.67
CA ARG A 400 24.92 -2.48 -3.21
C ARG A 400 26.07 -3.02 -2.37
N LEU A 401 25.83 -4.07 -1.60
CA LEU A 401 26.89 -4.75 -0.82
C LEU A 401 27.79 -5.64 -1.67
N GLY A 402 27.31 -6.16 -2.79
CA GLY A 402 28.06 -7.01 -3.71
C GLY A 402 28.40 -8.40 -3.15
N HIS A 403 27.69 -8.85 -2.12
CA HIS A 403 27.84 -10.20 -1.57
C HIS A 403 26.49 -10.80 -1.15
N ARG A 404 26.43 -12.11 -1.00
CA ARG A 404 25.28 -12.84 -0.49
C ARG A 404 25.00 -12.44 0.94
N VAL A 405 23.75 -12.11 1.24
CA VAL A 405 23.26 -11.78 2.58
C VAL A 405 22.28 -12.87 3.07
N ARG A 406 22.29 -13.14 4.36
CA ARG A 406 21.33 -14.05 5.01
C ARG A 406 20.30 -13.24 5.76
N TRP A 407 19.03 -13.55 5.56
CA TRP A 407 17.91 -12.84 6.14
C TRP A 407 17.13 -13.73 7.09
N ASP A 408 16.75 -13.21 8.24
CA ASP A 408 15.80 -13.82 9.16
C ASP A 408 14.43 -13.14 8.98
N PRO A 409 13.47 -13.76 8.28
CA PRO A 409 12.18 -13.17 8.03
C PRO A 409 11.29 -13.07 9.26
N GLY A 410 11.57 -13.81 10.34
CA GLY A 410 10.86 -13.73 11.61
C GLY A 410 11.26 -12.52 12.43
N ASN A 411 12.56 -12.25 12.53
CA ASN A 411 13.12 -11.08 13.22
C ASN A 411 13.32 -9.88 12.30
N GLU A 412 13.11 -10.04 11.01
CA GLU A 412 13.26 -9.03 9.95
C GLU A 412 14.64 -8.32 10.02
N ARG A 413 15.70 -9.12 10.07
CA ARG A 413 17.08 -8.62 10.14
C ARG A 413 18.05 -9.51 9.39
N PHE A 414 19.16 -8.94 8.98
CA PHE A 414 20.25 -9.72 8.42
C PHE A 414 21.00 -10.49 9.52
N VAL A 415 21.36 -11.73 9.23
CA VAL A 415 22.06 -12.62 10.16
C VAL A 415 23.55 -12.38 10.04
N ASN A 416 24.18 -11.94 11.13
CA ASN A 416 25.63 -11.70 11.24
C ASN A 416 26.19 -10.73 10.17
N ASP A 417 25.41 -9.70 9.81
CA ASP A 417 25.82 -8.67 8.86
C ASP A 417 25.36 -7.28 9.36
N ASP A 418 26.23 -6.61 10.11
CA ASP A 418 25.93 -5.31 10.70
C ASP A 418 25.89 -4.19 9.63
N GLN A 419 26.64 -4.35 8.53
CA GLN A 419 26.60 -3.39 7.43
C GLN A 419 25.25 -3.43 6.74
N ALA A 420 24.76 -4.62 6.42
CA ALA A 420 23.45 -4.82 5.84
C ALA A 420 22.33 -4.32 6.79
N ASN A 421 22.45 -4.62 8.11
CA ASN A 421 21.47 -4.19 9.10
C ASN A 421 21.36 -2.65 9.23
N ARG A 422 22.47 -1.91 9.05
CA ARG A 422 22.41 -0.43 9.01
C ARG A 422 21.66 0.12 7.80
N MET A 423 21.56 -0.64 6.70
CA MET A 423 20.83 -0.24 5.49
C MET A 423 19.32 -0.49 5.59
N LEU A 424 18.83 -1.14 6.64
CA LEU A 424 17.39 -1.35 6.86
C LEU A 424 16.64 -0.06 7.20
N SER A 425 17.35 0.99 7.60
CA SER A 425 16.81 2.31 7.89
C SER A 425 17.52 3.40 7.10
N ARG A 426 16.90 4.56 6.99
CA ARG A 426 17.49 5.74 6.35
C ARG A 426 17.33 6.96 7.26
N PRO A 427 18.36 7.83 7.39
CA PRO A 427 18.21 9.09 8.11
C PRO A 427 17.18 9.98 7.42
N MET A 428 16.40 10.70 8.22
CA MET A 428 15.40 11.64 7.73
C MET A 428 15.81 13.07 8.02
N ARG A 429 15.53 13.99 7.10
CA ARG A 429 15.71 15.43 7.29
C ARG A 429 14.71 15.94 8.33
N ASN A 430 15.21 16.77 9.28
CA ASN A 430 14.34 17.43 10.26
C ASN A 430 13.25 18.30 9.59
N PRO A 431 12.04 18.37 10.14
CA PRO A 431 11.59 17.78 11.42
C PRO A 431 10.99 16.36 11.29
N TRP A 432 11.16 15.71 10.16
CA TRP A 432 10.49 14.45 9.82
C TRP A 432 11.07 13.26 10.60
N ARG A 433 10.17 12.37 11.04
CA ARG A 433 10.48 11.13 11.76
C ARG A 433 9.30 10.14 11.70
N LEU A 434 9.57 8.87 11.89
CA LEU A 434 8.57 7.81 11.97
C LEU A 434 7.73 7.83 13.25
#